data_fc164e8c78585ffe529c74ec83ffc22a
#
_entry.id   fc164e8c78585ffe529c74ec83ffc22a
#
_cell.length_a   1.000
_cell.length_b   1.000
_cell.length_c   1.000
_cell.angle_alpha   90.00
_cell.angle_beta   90.00
_cell.angle_gamma   90.00
#
_symmetry.space_group_name_H-M   'P 1'
#
loop_
_entity.id
_entity.type
_entity.pdbx_description
1 polymer ?
#
loop_
_entity_poly.entity_id
_entity_poly.type
_entity_poly.pdbx_seq_one_letter_code
_entity_poly.pdbx_strand_id
1 'polypeptide(L)'
;MPSQTTRKITFGLRVPLARGAGDNFAKATLRAAERERDAATDQKLFSVSLALRDATVAYWEYLSRWRELEIARTGEQRTAGLLEELRKLIAADEIPAAELDLAVANHAERSAAHIAAEQALLEARQALSRLMGLSAEQFATGTKPVTEFPGIEGKEPRIPGTAALVGWAYASRGAWLAAELQHSALQDRVAAARYLTRPH
;
A
#
# COMPACT_ATOMS: atom_id res chain seq x y z
N MET A 1 39.58 -7.12 70.76
CA MET A 1 38.98 -5.79 70.50
C MET A 1 38.11 -5.89 69.30
N PRO A 2 36.78 -5.59 69.34
CA PRO A 2 35.91 -5.65 68.20
C PRO A 2 36.23 -4.48 67.25
N SER A 3 36.45 -4.74 65.97
CA SER A 3 36.65 -3.74 64.92
C SER A 3 35.30 -3.05 64.62
N GLN A 4 35.18 -1.78 64.94
CA GLN A 4 34.00 -0.97 64.54
C GLN A 4 34.12 -0.61 63.07
N THR A 5 33.19 -1.11 62.23
CA THR A 5 33.06 -0.73 60.82
C THR A 5 32.01 0.37 60.70
N THR A 6 32.43 1.61 60.42
CA THR A 6 31.53 2.76 60.23
C THR A 6 31.20 2.85 58.73
N ARG A 7 29.93 2.74 58.34
CA ARG A 7 29.46 3.01 56.98
C ARG A 7 28.79 4.38 56.95
N LYS A 8 29.29 5.24 56.04
CA LYS A 8 28.75 6.59 55.85
C LYS A 8 28.01 6.64 54.48
N ILE A 9 26.74 7.01 54.49
CA ILE A 9 25.96 7.29 53.30
C ILE A 9 25.80 8.82 53.22
N THR A 10 26.22 9.43 52.11
CA THR A 10 26.11 10.86 51.91
C THR A 10 25.14 11.13 50.78
N PHE A 11 24.12 11.93 51.02
CA PHE A 11 23.19 12.41 50.03
C PHE A 11 23.55 13.85 49.65
N GLY A 12 23.63 14.14 48.35
CA GLY A 12 23.90 15.50 47.85
C GLY A 12 22.81 15.89 46.81
N LEU A 13 22.18 17.04 46.97
CA LEU A 13 21.29 17.66 46.06
C LEU A 13 22.00 18.80 45.32
N ARG A 14 22.16 18.71 44.00
CA ARG A 14 22.70 19.79 43.18
C ARG A 14 21.58 20.44 42.37
N VAL A 15 21.29 21.68 42.64
CA VAL A 15 20.29 22.49 41.93
C VAL A 15 21.02 23.48 41.02
N PRO A 16 20.96 23.35 39.68
CA PRO A 16 21.54 24.34 38.77
C PRO A 16 20.74 25.63 38.80
N LEU A 17 21.38 26.80 38.95
CA LEU A 17 20.71 28.09 39.04
C LEU A 17 20.80 28.92 37.75
N ALA A 18 21.72 28.57 36.84
CA ALA A 18 21.92 29.26 35.59
C ALA A 18 21.85 28.31 34.36
N ARG A 19 23.02 27.77 33.97
CA ARG A 19 23.07 26.83 32.83
C ARG A 19 22.41 25.52 33.19
N GLY A 20 21.41 25.10 32.37
CA GLY A 20 20.65 23.88 32.62
C GLY A 20 19.59 24.00 33.74
N ALA A 21 19.33 25.22 34.25
CA ALA A 21 18.27 25.46 35.24
C ALA A 21 16.89 25.47 34.59
N GLY A 22 15.90 25.03 35.39
CA GLY A 22 14.48 25.17 35.08
C GLY A 22 13.85 23.91 34.47
N ASP A 23 12.56 23.79 34.69
CA ASP A 23 11.71 22.65 34.32
C ASP A 23 11.66 22.46 32.79
N ASN A 24 11.73 23.56 32.04
CA ASN A 24 11.73 23.53 30.58
C ASN A 24 12.96 22.85 29.98
N PHE A 25 14.14 23.00 30.59
CA PHE A 25 15.34 22.30 30.18
C PHE A 25 15.28 20.81 30.57
N ALA A 26 14.99 20.53 31.85
CA ALA A 26 14.99 19.16 32.39
C ALA A 26 13.99 18.24 31.70
N LYS A 27 12.82 18.77 31.34
CA LYS A 27 11.74 18.01 30.72
C LYS A 27 11.69 18.13 29.17
N ALA A 28 12.49 18.98 28.56
CA ALA A 28 12.43 19.19 27.09
C ALA A 28 12.72 17.91 26.30
N THR A 29 13.73 17.14 26.72
CA THR A 29 14.06 15.87 26.07
C THR A 29 12.93 14.84 26.23
N LEU A 30 12.33 14.79 27.40
CA LEU A 30 11.19 13.89 27.66
C LEU A 30 9.99 14.27 26.78
N ARG A 31 9.59 15.56 26.76
CA ARG A 31 8.51 16.06 25.90
C ARG A 31 8.76 15.82 24.44
N ALA A 32 10.00 16.04 23.97
CA ALA A 32 10.36 15.74 22.58
C ALA A 32 10.21 14.25 22.27
N ALA A 33 10.67 13.36 23.17
CA ALA A 33 10.52 11.92 22.99
C ALA A 33 9.06 11.46 23.01
N GLU A 34 8.23 12.05 23.85
CA GLU A 34 6.77 11.77 23.89
C GLU A 34 6.11 12.18 22.57
N ARG A 35 6.41 13.36 22.04
CA ARG A 35 5.88 13.82 20.75
C ARG A 35 6.39 12.96 19.59
N GLU A 36 7.64 12.52 19.60
CA GLU A 36 8.20 11.62 18.60
C GLU A 36 7.52 10.24 18.65
N ARG A 37 7.20 9.74 19.83
CA ARG A 37 6.41 8.50 19.99
C ARG A 37 5.02 8.65 19.39
N ASP A 38 4.35 9.77 19.66
CA ASP A 38 3.01 10.03 19.15
C ASP A 38 3.04 10.21 17.64
N ALA A 39 4.03 10.93 17.10
CA ALA A 39 4.28 11.04 15.66
C ALA A 39 4.53 9.69 14.99
N ALA A 40 5.29 8.80 15.64
CA ALA A 40 5.53 7.45 15.15
C ALA A 40 4.23 6.61 15.12
N THR A 41 3.33 6.84 16.06
CA THR A 41 2.02 6.18 16.10
C THR A 41 1.15 6.63 14.91
N ASP A 42 1.05 7.94 14.65
CA ASP A 42 0.30 8.47 13.52
C ASP A 42 0.92 8.04 12.17
N GLN A 43 2.24 8.03 12.08
CA GLN A 43 2.96 7.54 10.91
C GLN A 43 2.68 6.05 10.65
N LYS A 44 2.63 5.22 11.72
CA LYS A 44 2.27 3.81 11.62
C LYS A 44 0.85 3.64 11.07
N LEU A 45 -0.14 4.36 11.63
CA LEU A 45 -1.53 4.30 11.15
C LEU A 45 -1.64 4.71 9.68
N PHE A 46 -0.92 5.76 9.29
CA PHE A 46 -0.86 6.17 7.89
C PHE A 46 -0.24 5.09 6.98
N SER A 47 0.86 4.47 7.41
CA SER A 47 1.49 3.38 6.65
C SER A 47 0.58 2.17 6.49
N VAL A 48 -0.17 1.81 7.53
CA VAL A 48 -1.19 0.73 7.46
C VAL A 48 -2.29 1.09 6.46
N SER A 49 -2.77 2.34 6.47
CA SER A 49 -3.79 2.80 5.53
C SER A 49 -3.30 2.74 4.08
N LEU A 50 -2.04 3.09 3.82
CA LEU A 50 -1.42 2.97 2.51
C LEU A 50 -1.31 1.50 2.07
N ALA A 51 -0.82 0.63 2.95
CA ALA A 51 -0.70 -0.80 2.65
C ALA A 51 -2.06 -1.44 2.34
N LEU A 52 -3.11 -1.08 3.10
CA LEU A 52 -4.47 -1.54 2.85
C LEU A 52 -5.01 -1.05 1.50
N ARG A 53 -4.79 0.24 1.17
CA ARG A 53 -5.15 0.79 -0.14
C ARG A 53 -4.45 0.02 -1.26
N ASP A 54 -3.14 -0.18 -1.15
CA ASP A 54 -2.35 -0.83 -2.19
C ASP A 54 -2.76 -2.29 -2.37
N ALA A 55 -3.04 -3.01 -1.30
CA ALA A 55 -3.58 -4.37 -1.35
C ALA A 55 -4.97 -4.40 -1.99
N THR A 56 -5.83 -3.42 -1.70
CA THR A 56 -7.17 -3.31 -2.30
C THR A 56 -7.07 -3.05 -3.80
N VAL A 57 -6.22 -2.13 -4.23
CA VAL A 57 -5.99 -1.85 -5.66
C VAL A 57 -5.45 -3.09 -6.37
N ALA A 58 -4.47 -3.78 -5.80
CA ALA A 58 -3.92 -5.00 -6.37
C ALA A 58 -4.95 -6.14 -6.44
N TYR A 59 -5.89 -6.22 -5.49
CA TYR A 59 -6.98 -7.19 -5.55
C TYR A 59 -7.94 -6.92 -6.72
N TRP A 60 -8.31 -5.64 -6.95
CA TRP A 60 -9.15 -5.27 -8.09
C TRP A 60 -8.44 -5.49 -9.43
N GLU A 61 -7.14 -5.23 -9.49
CA GLU A 61 -6.32 -5.54 -10.66
C GLU A 61 -6.29 -7.06 -10.92
N TYR A 62 -6.08 -7.88 -9.89
CA TYR A 62 -6.14 -9.34 -10.00
C TYR A 62 -7.50 -9.82 -10.52
N LEU A 63 -8.60 -9.28 -10.01
CA LEU A 63 -9.95 -9.60 -10.47
C LEU A 63 -10.15 -9.21 -11.95
N SER A 64 -9.65 -8.02 -12.35
CA SER A 64 -9.71 -7.57 -13.75
C SER A 64 -8.98 -8.54 -14.67
N ARG A 65 -7.74 -8.90 -14.35
CA ARG A 65 -6.95 -9.85 -15.17
C ARG A 65 -7.57 -11.23 -15.22
N TRP A 66 -8.22 -11.65 -14.14
CA TRP A 66 -8.99 -12.88 -14.15
C TRP A 66 -10.13 -12.83 -15.18
N ARG A 67 -10.89 -11.75 -15.22
CA ARG A 67 -11.98 -11.57 -16.18
C ARG A 67 -11.48 -11.44 -17.62
N GLU A 68 -10.38 -10.71 -17.82
CA GLU A 68 -9.73 -10.60 -19.13
C GLU A 68 -9.29 -11.97 -19.67
N LEU A 69 -8.74 -12.83 -18.84
CA LEU A 69 -8.39 -14.19 -19.21
C LEU A 69 -9.61 -15.01 -19.63
N GLU A 70 -10.72 -14.95 -18.89
CA GLU A 70 -11.98 -15.63 -19.26
C GLU A 70 -12.48 -15.17 -20.63
N ILE A 71 -12.41 -13.86 -20.90
CA ILE A 71 -12.81 -13.28 -22.20
C ILE A 71 -11.87 -13.74 -23.32
N ALA A 72 -10.56 -13.67 -23.10
CA ALA A 72 -9.56 -14.07 -24.09
C ALA A 72 -9.68 -15.56 -24.43
N ARG A 73 -9.85 -16.42 -23.44
CA ARG A 73 -10.07 -17.86 -23.62
C ARG A 73 -11.34 -18.16 -24.44
N THR A 74 -12.43 -17.46 -24.12
CA THR A 74 -13.68 -17.59 -24.85
C THR A 74 -13.51 -17.11 -26.30
N GLY A 75 -12.77 -16.02 -26.51
CA GLY A 75 -12.44 -15.49 -27.84
C GLY A 75 -11.65 -16.48 -28.70
N GLU A 76 -10.62 -17.10 -28.13
CA GLU A 76 -9.83 -18.14 -28.81
C GLU A 76 -10.68 -19.36 -29.17
N GLN A 77 -11.49 -19.85 -28.23
CA GLN A 77 -12.38 -21.00 -28.48
C GLN A 77 -13.38 -20.73 -29.61
N ARG A 78 -13.93 -19.51 -29.68
CA ARG A 78 -14.86 -19.11 -30.75
C ARG A 78 -14.16 -19.08 -32.10
N THR A 79 -12.97 -18.51 -32.18
CA THR A 79 -12.21 -18.46 -33.44
C THR A 79 -11.70 -19.81 -33.87
N ALA A 80 -11.36 -20.70 -32.94
CA ALA A 80 -11.05 -22.10 -33.25
C ALA A 80 -12.24 -22.84 -33.85
N GLY A 81 -13.45 -22.67 -33.26
CA GLY A 81 -14.70 -23.24 -33.82
C GLY A 81 -15.00 -22.71 -35.23
N LEU A 82 -14.88 -21.39 -35.42
CA LEU A 82 -15.07 -20.80 -36.75
C LEU A 82 -14.08 -21.35 -37.79
N LEU A 83 -12.82 -21.53 -37.40
CA LEU A 83 -11.81 -22.11 -38.28
C LEU A 83 -12.17 -23.53 -38.73
N GLU A 84 -12.68 -24.35 -37.84
CA GLU A 84 -13.13 -25.70 -38.16
C GLU A 84 -14.38 -25.72 -39.09
N GLU A 85 -15.29 -24.80 -38.88
CA GLU A 85 -16.48 -24.64 -39.75
C GLU A 85 -16.06 -24.19 -41.15
N LEU A 86 -15.19 -23.20 -41.28
CA LEU A 86 -14.67 -22.74 -42.58
C LEU A 86 -13.93 -23.85 -43.32
N ARG A 87 -13.13 -24.66 -42.64
CA ARG A 87 -12.45 -25.82 -43.27
C ARG A 87 -13.45 -26.81 -43.86
N LYS A 88 -14.58 -27.06 -43.20
CA LYS A 88 -15.65 -27.96 -43.71
C LYS A 88 -16.32 -27.35 -44.92
N LEU A 89 -16.64 -26.06 -44.93
CA LEU A 89 -17.27 -25.38 -46.06
C LEU A 89 -16.36 -25.31 -47.29
N ILE A 90 -15.05 -25.08 -47.09
CA ILE A 90 -14.06 -25.12 -48.15
C ILE A 90 -13.95 -26.55 -48.73
N ALA A 91 -13.95 -27.58 -47.88
CA ALA A 91 -13.89 -28.97 -48.32
C ALA A 91 -15.17 -29.40 -49.10
N ALA A 92 -16.29 -28.72 -48.84
CA ALA A 92 -17.55 -28.88 -49.59
C ALA A 92 -17.62 -28.01 -50.85
N ASP A 93 -16.57 -27.24 -51.18
CA ASP A 93 -16.53 -26.32 -52.32
C ASP A 93 -17.58 -25.18 -52.26
N GLU A 94 -18.06 -24.87 -51.02
CA GLU A 94 -19.06 -23.82 -50.81
C GLU A 94 -18.48 -22.41 -50.67
N ILE A 95 -17.21 -22.29 -50.25
CA ILE A 95 -16.52 -21.00 -50.07
C ILE A 95 -15.08 -21.05 -50.63
N PRO A 96 -14.52 -19.89 -51.06
CA PRO A 96 -13.14 -19.83 -51.56
C PRO A 96 -12.09 -20.13 -50.46
N ALA A 97 -11.03 -20.82 -50.83
CA ALA A 97 -9.93 -21.14 -49.92
C ALA A 97 -9.22 -19.94 -49.32
N ALA A 98 -9.26 -18.79 -49.99
CA ALA A 98 -8.69 -17.53 -49.54
C ALA A 98 -9.27 -17.03 -48.18
N GLU A 99 -10.52 -17.39 -47.88
CA GLU A 99 -11.15 -17.04 -46.59
C GLU A 99 -10.47 -17.74 -45.40
N LEU A 100 -9.78 -18.86 -45.61
CA LEU A 100 -9.07 -19.58 -44.57
C LEU A 100 -7.90 -18.80 -44.00
N ASP A 101 -7.14 -18.09 -44.85
CA ASP A 101 -5.94 -17.36 -44.39
C ASP A 101 -6.28 -16.28 -43.39
N LEU A 102 -7.38 -15.53 -43.64
CA LEU A 102 -7.88 -14.52 -42.72
C LEU A 102 -8.34 -15.14 -41.38
N ALA A 103 -9.04 -16.26 -41.43
CA ALA A 103 -9.50 -16.96 -40.22
C ALA A 103 -8.32 -17.53 -39.42
N VAL A 104 -7.28 -18.05 -40.06
CA VAL A 104 -6.06 -18.51 -39.43
C VAL A 104 -5.33 -17.35 -38.74
N ALA A 105 -5.17 -16.22 -39.41
CA ALA A 105 -4.55 -15.03 -38.84
C ALA A 105 -5.32 -14.50 -37.60
N ASN A 106 -6.65 -14.43 -37.70
CA ASN A 106 -7.50 -14.03 -36.57
C ASN A 106 -7.40 -15.00 -35.38
N HIS A 107 -7.42 -16.30 -35.63
CA HIS A 107 -7.25 -17.30 -34.55
C HIS A 107 -5.86 -17.18 -33.90
N ALA A 108 -4.78 -17.00 -34.68
CA ALA A 108 -3.44 -16.81 -34.15
C ALA A 108 -3.35 -15.55 -33.27
N GLU A 109 -3.98 -14.44 -33.68
CA GLU A 109 -4.08 -13.22 -32.85
C GLU A 109 -4.80 -13.48 -31.52
N ARG A 110 -5.92 -14.19 -31.55
CA ARG A 110 -6.68 -14.54 -30.31
C ARG A 110 -5.92 -15.48 -29.41
N SER A 111 -5.17 -16.43 -29.96
CA SER A 111 -4.30 -17.32 -29.20
C SER A 111 -3.15 -16.55 -28.54
N ALA A 112 -2.53 -15.64 -29.23
CA ALA A 112 -1.51 -14.74 -28.66
C ALA A 112 -2.09 -13.87 -27.53
N ALA A 113 -3.30 -13.34 -27.71
CA ALA A 113 -4.00 -12.55 -26.68
C ALA A 113 -4.33 -13.39 -25.44
N HIS A 114 -4.70 -14.67 -25.61
CA HIS A 114 -4.93 -15.59 -24.49
C HIS A 114 -3.64 -15.81 -23.68
N ILE A 115 -2.52 -16.11 -24.33
CA ILE A 115 -1.22 -16.29 -23.67
C ILE A 115 -0.80 -15.02 -22.91
N ALA A 116 -0.98 -13.85 -23.53
CA ALA A 116 -0.68 -12.56 -22.89
C ALA A 116 -1.57 -12.32 -21.64
N ALA A 117 -2.84 -12.70 -21.70
CA ALA A 117 -3.76 -12.59 -20.56
C ALA A 117 -3.39 -13.55 -19.42
N GLU A 118 -2.93 -14.77 -19.73
CA GLU A 118 -2.40 -15.71 -18.70
C GLU A 118 -1.19 -15.12 -17.97
N GLN A 119 -0.25 -14.54 -18.72
CA GLN A 119 0.92 -13.89 -18.13
C GLN A 119 0.51 -12.70 -17.27
N ALA A 120 -0.37 -11.82 -17.75
CA ALA A 120 -0.84 -10.65 -17.01
C ALA A 120 -1.55 -11.06 -15.69
N LEU A 121 -2.34 -12.14 -15.71
CA LEU A 121 -2.95 -12.69 -14.51
C LEU A 121 -1.89 -13.20 -13.51
N LEU A 122 -0.86 -13.89 -13.98
CA LEU A 122 0.23 -14.37 -13.13
C LEU A 122 0.95 -13.20 -12.45
N GLU A 123 1.25 -12.13 -13.19
CA GLU A 123 1.89 -10.92 -12.68
C GLU A 123 1.04 -10.23 -11.62
N ALA A 124 -0.26 -10.02 -11.89
CA ALA A 124 -1.20 -9.42 -10.95
C ALA A 124 -1.33 -10.24 -9.66
N ARG A 125 -1.38 -11.57 -9.79
CA ARG A 125 -1.40 -12.49 -8.66
C ARG A 125 -0.13 -12.39 -7.80
N GLN A 126 1.04 -12.32 -8.43
CA GLN A 126 2.31 -12.16 -7.71
C GLN A 126 2.40 -10.80 -7.02
N ALA A 127 1.88 -9.73 -7.64
CA ALA A 127 1.84 -8.41 -7.04
C ALA A 127 0.98 -8.40 -5.77
N LEU A 128 -0.22 -8.98 -5.84
CA LEU A 128 -1.13 -9.12 -4.70
C LEU A 128 -0.49 -9.97 -3.58
N SER A 129 0.11 -11.11 -3.93
CA SER A 129 0.79 -12.01 -2.99
C SER A 129 1.88 -11.29 -2.19
N ARG A 130 2.72 -10.49 -2.87
CA ARG A 130 3.77 -9.70 -2.21
C ARG A 130 3.20 -8.67 -1.23
N LEU A 131 2.12 -7.98 -1.60
CA LEU A 131 1.47 -6.99 -0.73
C LEU A 131 0.79 -7.63 0.48
N MET A 132 0.32 -8.86 0.36
CA MET A 132 -0.25 -9.65 1.47
C MET A 132 0.82 -10.33 2.32
N GLY A 133 2.09 -10.29 1.94
CA GLY A 133 3.18 -11.00 2.62
C GLY A 133 3.10 -12.52 2.50
N LEU A 134 2.41 -13.03 1.47
CA LEU A 134 2.26 -14.45 1.22
C LEU A 134 3.38 -14.97 0.30
N SER A 135 3.85 -16.18 0.53
CA SER A 135 4.72 -16.87 -0.42
C SER A 135 3.93 -17.31 -1.67
N ALA A 136 4.66 -17.54 -2.77
CA ALA A 136 4.05 -18.05 -4.01
C ALA A 136 3.29 -19.39 -3.81
N GLU A 137 3.75 -20.21 -2.87
CA GLU A 137 3.13 -21.50 -2.52
C GLU A 137 1.83 -21.28 -1.70
N GLN A 138 1.82 -20.31 -0.81
CA GLN A 138 0.64 -19.96 0.00
C GLN A 138 -0.49 -19.36 -0.84
N PHE A 139 -0.13 -18.65 -1.92
CA PHE A 139 -1.10 -18.15 -2.88
C PHE A 139 -1.28 -19.17 -4.01
N ALA A 140 -2.02 -20.22 -3.71
CA ALA A 140 -2.18 -21.39 -4.57
C ALA A 140 -2.55 -21.04 -6.01
N THR A 141 -1.98 -21.81 -6.95
CA THR A 141 -2.31 -21.73 -8.37
C THR A 141 -3.81 -22.03 -8.56
N GLY A 142 -4.54 -21.13 -9.21
CA GLY A 142 -5.97 -21.33 -9.50
C GLY A 142 -6.97 -20.80 -8.46
N THR A 143 -6.53 -20.06 -7.46
CA THR A 143 -7.45 -19.36 -6.54
C THR A 143 -8.33 -18.38 -7.33
N LYS A 144 -9.64 -18.62 -7.35
CA LYS A 144 -10.60 -17.72 -8.01
C LYS A 144 -10.90 -16.53 -7.09
N PRO A 145 -11.02 -15.29 -7.65
CA PRO A 145 -11.58 -14.19 -6.88
C PRO A 145 -13.00 -14.50 -6.44
N VAL A 146 -13.31 -14.23 -5.18
CA VAL A 146 -14.65 -14.54 -4.61
C VAL A 146 -15.64 -13.41 -4.88
N THR A 147 -15.15 -12.19 -5.06
CA THR A 147 -15.97 -10.98 -5.20
C THR A 147 -16.21 -10.65 -6.68
N GLU A 148 -17.38 -10.14 -7.00
CA GLU A 148 -17.65 -9.52 -8.30
C GLU A 148 -17.39 -8.01 -8.22
N PHE A 149 -17.20 -7.38 -9.39
CA PHE A 149 -17.13 -5.92 -9.42
C PHE A 149 -18.45 -5.34 -8.90
N PRO A 150 -18.38 -4.30 -8.04
CA PRO A 150 -19.59 -3.62 -7.59
C PRO A 150 -20.35 -3.06 -8.81
N GLY A 151 -21.65 -3.30 -8.86
CA GLY A 151 -22.50 -2.73 -9.89
C GLY A 151 -22.45 -1.19 -9.80
N ILE A 152 -22.38 -0.54 -10.96
CA ILE A 152 -22.49 0.91 -11.07
C ILE A 152 -23.99 1.25 -10.95
N GLU A 153 -24.54 1.05 -9.75
CA GLU A 153 -25.90 1.48 -9.46
C GLU A 153 -25.91 2.97 -9.10
N GLY A 154 -26.17 3.78 -10.06
CA GLY A 154 -26.97 5.00 -10.12
C GLY A 154 -26.77 6.15 -9.13
N LYS A 155 -25.89 6.07 -8.15
CA LYS A 155 -25.59 7.23 -7.29
C LYS A 155 -24.12 7.60 -7.47
N GLU A 156 -23.90 8.60 -8.32
CA GLU A 156 -22.59 9.26 -8.30
C GLU A 156 -22.28 9.70 -6.86
N PRO A 157 -21.16 9.22 -6.28
CA PRO A 157 -20.78 9.67 -4.95
C PRO A 157 -20.63 11.20 -5.01
N ARG A 158 -21.38 11.90 -4.18
CA ARG A 158 -21.30 13.37 -4.07
C ARG A 158 -19.92 13.71 -3.51
N ILE A 159 -18.98 13.97 -4.43
CA ILE A 159 -17.62 14.35 -4.05
C ILE A 159 -17.68 15.74 -3.40
N PRO A 160 -17.23 15.89 -2.15
CA PRO A 160 -17.18 17.18 -1.49
C PRO A 160 -16.30 18.16 -2.27
N GLY A 161 -16.58 19.45 -2.15
CA GLY A 161 -15.76 20.49 -2.77
C GLY A 161 -14.30 20.43 -2.26
N THR A 162 -13.37 20.89 -3.08
CA THR A 162 -11.91 20.82 -2.80
C THR A 162 -11.54 21.39 -1.43
N ALA A 163 -12.17 22.49 -1.00
CA ALA A 163 -11.92 23.08 0.31
C ALA A 163 -12.26 22.15 1.48
N ALA A 164 -13.38 21.41 1.37
CA ALA A 164 -13.77 20.43 2.38
C ALA A 164 -12.81 19.22 2.40
N LEU A 165 -12.38 18.74 1.23
CA LEU A 165 -11.39 17.67 1.13
C LEU A 165 -10.02 18.05 1.72
N VAL A 166 -9.59 19.28 1.47
CA VAL A 166 -8.36 19.82 2.07
C VAL A 166 -8.50 19.93 3.58
N GLY A 167 -9.62 20.43 4.08
CA GLY A 167 -9.90 20.49 5.52
C GLY A 167 -9.86 19.11 6.18
N TRP A 168 -10.46 18.09 5.56
CA TRP A 168 -10.41 16.73 6.05
C TRP A 168 -8.99 16.15 6.02
N ALA A 169 -8.21 16.45 4.98
CA ALA A 169 -6.83 16.00 4.89
C ALA A 169 -5.97 16.55 6.03
N TYR A 170 -6.10 17.82 6.38
CA TYR A 170 -5.41 18.42 7.54
C TYR A 170 -5.84 17.81 8.87
N ALA A 171 -7.12 17.48 9.02
CA ALA A 171 -7.66 16.95 10.27
C ALA A 171 -7.37 15.47 10.49
N SER A 172 -7.19 14.68 9.43
CA SER A 172 -7.18 13.21 9.53
C SER A 172 -5.97 12.51 8.88
N ARG A 173 -5.16 13.23 8.10
CA ARG A 173 -4.03 12.60 7.42
C ARG A 173 -2.88 12.36 8.38
N GLY A 174 -2.64 11.12 8.77
CA GLY A 174 -1.62 10.74 9.75
C GLY A 174 -0.20 11.23 9.43
N ALA A 175 0.16 11.32 8.14
CA ALA A 175 1.46 11.89 7.74
C ALA A 175 1.58 13.38 8.10
N TRP A 176 0.50 14.15 7.99
CA TRP A 176 0.48 15.57 8.38
C TRP A 176 0.57 15.72 9.89
N LEU A 177 -0.25 14.97 10.63
CA LEU A 177 -0.26 14.99 12.10
C LEU A 177 1.10 14.58 12.66
N ALA A 178 1.72 13.54 12.10
CA ALA A 178 3.07 13.11 12.46
C ALA A 178 4.12 14.20 12.21
N ALA A 179 4.05 14.89 11.07
CA ALA A 179 4.99 15.97 10.74
C ALA A 179 4.85 17.16 11.71
N GLU A 180 3.63 17.52 12.10
CA GLU A 180 3.36 18.58 13.08
C GLU A 180 3.91 18.25 14.47
N LEU A 181 3.74 17.00 14.91
CA LEU A 181 4.31 16.52 16.18
C LEU A 181 5.85 16.48 16.13
N GLN A 182 6.44 16.04 15.02
CA GLN A 182 7.89 16.06 14.81
C GLN A 182 8.44 17.49 14.83
N HIS A 183 7.76 18.43 14.16
CA HIS A 183 8.13 19.84 14.20
C HIS A 183 8.12 20.39 15.64
N SER A 184 7.07 20.10 16.39
CA SER A 184 6.95 20.49 17.79
C SER A 184 8.03 19.86 18.69
N ALA A 185 8.40 18.61 18.45
CA ALA A 185 9.51 17.94 19.15
C ALA A 185 10.85 18.63 18.89
N LEU A 186 11.09 19.03 17.63
CA LEU A 186 12.30 19.79 17.26
C LEU A 186 12.32 21.17 17.92
N GLN A 187 11.19 21.85 18.05
CA GLN A 187 11.10 23.12 18.76
C GLN A 187 11.50 22.97 20.24
N ASP A 188 11.04 21.91 20.92
CA ASP A 188 11.45 21.62 22.30
C ASP A 188 12.97 21.39 22.40
N ARG A 189 13.55 20.65 21.46
CA ARG A 189 15.00 20.41 21.42
C ARG A 189 15.80 21.71 21.20
N VAL A 190 15.34 22.57 20.30
CA VAL A 190 15.94 23.88 20.05
C VAL A 190 15.87 24.77 21.31
N ALA A 191 14.68 24.79 21.96
CA ALA A 191 14.53 25.52 23.21
C ALA A 191 15.50 25.02 24.29
N ALA A 192 15.63 23.70 24.47
CA ALA A 192 16.57 23.08 25.38
C ALA A 192 18.03 23.46 25.05
N ALA A 193 18.42 23.39 23.77
CA ALA A 193 19.78 23.75 23.33
C ALA A 193 20.13 25.21 23.64
N ARG A 194 19.19 26.14 23.51
CA ARG A 194 19.39 27.56 23.87
C ARG A 194 19.71 27.76 25.35
N TYR A 195 19.26 26.89 26.26
CA TYR A 195 19.64 26.96 27.68
C TYR A 195 21.09 26.52 27.91
N LEU A 196 21.63 25.67 27.06
CA LEU A 196 23.02 25.23 27.15
C LEU A 196 24.02 26.30 26.68
N THR A 197 23.61 27.27 25.88
CA THR A 197 24.43 28.37 25.39
C THR A 197 24.49 29.57 26.36
N ARG A 198 23.73 29.53 27.48
CA ARG A 198 23.76 30.59 28.50
C ARG A 198 25.10 30.56 29.22
N PRO A 199 25.63 31.73 29.62
CA PRO A 199 26.84 31.80 30.44
C PRO A 199 26.66 31.08 31.77
N HIS A 200 27.78 30.67 32.35
CA HIS A 200 27.81 30.00 33.65
C HIS A 200 27.48 30.94 34.80
#